data_3971d00c44bb2a8cf793fa9e8f418cbd
#
_entry.id   3971d00c44bb2a8cf793fa9e8f418cbd
#
_cell.length_a   1.000
_cell.length_b   1.000
_cell.length_c   1.000
_cell.angle_alpha   90.00
_cell.angle_beta   90.00
_cell.angle_gamma   90.00
#
_symmetry.space_group_name_H-M   'P 1'
#
loop_
_entity.id
_entity.type
_entity.pdbx_description
1 polymer ?
#
loop_
_entity_poly.entity_id
_entity_poly.type
_entity_poly.pdbx_seq_one_letter_code
_entity_poly.pdbx_strand_id
1 'polypeptide(L)'
;MAQFETSAGIDGITGKFNKHTRLTMRQKQWHYPDGRVFGCGPKEVYSQEIRDYKRNPRTPAEQVQYEKWTAACKEASRIMKDPTHPRYNEMISRHSAQLHGKPDPVIGKRICMFGNFIRAVLVHE
;
A
#
# COMPACT_ATOMS: atom_id res chain seq x y z
N MET A 1 17.19 -16.05 -2.76
CA MET A 1 17.03 -14.63 -3.15
C MET A 1 18.40 -14.07 -3.52
N ALA A 2 18.52 -13.55 -4.73
CA ALA A 2 19.77 -12.90 -5.15
C ALA A 2 19.88 -11.50 -4.54
N GLN A 3 21.08 -11.13 -4.12
CA GLN A 3 21.33 -9.84 -3.49
C GLN A 3 22.52 -9.16 -4.16
N PHE A 4 22.38 -7.87 -4.45
CA PHE A 4 23.41 -7.07 -5.13
C PHE A 4 23.63 -5.78 -4.35
N GLU A 5 24.90 -5.40 -4.21
CA GLU A 5 25.24 -4.08 -3.67
C GLU A 5 25.21 -3.04 -4.80
N THR A 6 24.69 -1.86 -4.51
CA THR A 6 24.69 -0.76 -5.47
C THR A 6 26.08 -0.13 -5.51
N SER A 7 26.59 0.14 -6.73
CA SER A 7 27.83 0.88 -6.92
C SER A 7 27.62 2.38 -6.72
N ALA A 8 28.71 3.13 -6.51
CA ALA A 8 28.67 4.59 -6.42
C ALA A 8 28.01 5.19 -7.67
N GLY A 9 27.07 6.10 -7.48
CA GLY A 9 26.32 6.74 -8.55
C GLY A 9 25.03 6.05 -8.94
N ILE A 10 24.70 4.89 -8.35
CA ILE A 10 23.42 4.22 -8.55
C ILE A 10 22.59 4.39 -7.28
N ASP A 11 21.52 5.18 -7.35
CA ASP A 11 20.66 5.45 -6.19
C ASP A 11 19.63 4.35 -5.94
N GLY A 12 19.26 3.60 -6.99
CA GLY A 12 18.32 2.51 -6.83
C GLY A 12 18.01 1.81 -8.15
N ILE A 13 17.66 0.54 -8.02
CA ILE A 13 17.15 -0.27 -9.12
C ILE A 13 15.91 -0.97 -8.60
N THR A 14 14.75 -0.63 -9.16
CA THR A 14 13.47 -1.26 -8.80
C THR A 14 12.69 -1.54 -10.07
N GLY A 15 11.80 -2.51 -9.99
CA GLY A 15 10.90 -2.83 -11.07
C GLY A 15 10.91 -4.29 -11.45
N LYS A 16 10.12 -4.62 -12.46
CA LYS A 16 9.94 -5.98 -12.94
C LYS A 16 11.14 -6.39 -13.80
N PHE A 17 11.88 -7.40 -13.36
CA PHE A 17 13.01 -7.93 -14.08
C PHE A 17 12.57 -8.88 -15.21
N ASN A 18 11.62 -9.77 -14.90
CA ASN A 18 10.99 -10.66 -15.87
C ASN A 18 9.58 -11.02 -15.39
N LYS A 19 8.91 -11.94 -16.06
CA LYS A 19 7.53 -12.35 -15.72
C LYS A 19 7.36 -12.82 -14.27
N HIS A 20 8.39 -13.41 -13.68
CA HIS A 20 8.32 -14.03 -12.36
C HIS A 20 9.20 -13.38 -11.30
N THR A 21 9.98 -12.39 -11.66
CA THR A 21 10.98 -11.80 -10.77
C THR A 21 10.95 -10.28 -10.84
N ARG A 22 11.05 -9.65 -9.69
CA ARG A 22 11.12 -8.20 -9.54
C ARG A 22 12.39 -7.84 -8.78
N LEU A 23 13.06 -6.77 -9.22
CA LEU A 23 14.16 -6.18 -8.46
C LEU A 23 13.61 -5.16 -7.47
N THR A 24 14.11 -5.21 -6.26
CA THR A 24 13.71 -4.30 -5.18
C THR A 24 14.96 -3.80 -4.49
N MET A 25 15.01 -2.50 -4.23
CA MET A 25 16.08 -1.89 -3.46
C MET A 25 15.64 -1.71 -2.02
N ARG A 26 16.52 -2.05 -1.10
CA ARG A 26 16.27 -1.92 0.32
C ARG A 26 17.50 -1.35 1.01
N GLN A 27 17.29 -0.41 1.92
CA GLN A 27 18.35 0.09 2.78
C GLN A 27 18.53 -0.84 3.98
N LYS A 28 19.77 -1.29 4.19
CA LYS A 28 20.12 -2.11 5.35
C LYS A 28 19.99 -1.29 6.62
N GLN A 29 19.42 -1.89 7.66
CA GLN A 29 19.28 -1.25 8.96
C GLN A 29 20.07 -2.02 10.02
N TRP A 30 20.66 -1.31 10.94
CA TRP A 30 21.34 -1.88 12.09
C TRP A 30 20.38 -1.95 13.27
N HIS A 31 20.44 -3.03 14.03
CA HIS A 31 19.56 -3.26 15.16
C HIS A 31 20.36 -3.48 16.45
N TYR A 32 19.87 -2.90 17.54
CA TYR A 32 20.34 -3.28 18.87
C TYR A 32 19.79 -4.66 19.26
N PRO A 33 20.42 -5.36 20.22
CA PRO A 33 19.91 -6.66 20.69
C PRO A 33 18.49 -6.62 21.22
N ASP A 34 18.01 -5.48 21.70
CA ASP A 34 16.64 -5.26 22.17
C ASP A 34 15.63 -5.01 21.05
N GLY A 35 16.06 -4.98 19.79
CA GLY A 35 15.22 -4.78 18.62
C GLY A 35 15.09 -3.33 18.13
N ARG A 36 15.64 -2.35 18.87
CA ARG A 36 15.63 -0.95 18.40
C ARG A 36 16.52 -0.77 17.19
N VAL A 37 16.07 0.06 16.25
CA VAL A 37 16.82 0.38 15.02
C VAL A 37 17.75 1.55 15.27
N PHE A 38 18.99 1.45 14.82
CA PHE A 38 19.94 2.56 14.84
C PHE A 38 20.74 2.60 13.55
N GLY A 39 20.94 3.79 13.01
CA GLY A 39 21.74 4.00 11.81
C GLY A 39 21.18 3.31 10.57
N CYS A 40 21.81 3.57 9.44
CA CYS A 40 21.45 3.02 8.14
C CYS A 40 22.70 2.48 7.45
N GLY A 41 22.63 1.25 6.98
CA GLY A 41 23.69 0.62 6.19
C GLY A 41 23.60 0.98 4.72
N PRO A 42 24.41 0.33 3.87
CA PRO A 42 24.37 0.54 2.42
C PRO A 42 23.04 0.09 1.84
N LYS A 43 22.67 0.70 0.70
CA LYS A 43 21.51 0.25 -0.08
C LYS A 43 21.88 -1.03 -0.84
N GLU A 44 20.97 -1.99 -0.82
CA GLU A 44 21.14 -3.27 -1.50
C GLU A 44 20.01 -3.50 -2.49
N VAL A 45 20.31 -4.12 -3.61
CA VAL A 45 19.31 -4.55 -4.59
C VAL A 45 19.19 -6.07 -4.50
N TYR A 46 17.97 -6.57 -4.40
CA TYR A 46 17.71 -8.00 -4.35
C TYR A 46 16.52 -8.36 -5.25
N SER A 47 16.49 -9.61 -5.69
CA SER A 47 15.38 -10.12 -6.48
C SER A 47 14.32 -10.73 -5.57
N GLN A 48 13.06 -10.49 -5.92
CA GLN A 48 11.91 -11.12 -5.27
C GLN A 48 11.10 -11.89 -6.30
N GLU A 49 10.64 -13.07 -5.93
CA GLU A 49 9.72 -13.83 -6.76
C GLU A 49 8.35 -13.14 -6.76
N ILE A 50 7.77 -12.99 -7.95
CA ILE A 50 6.40 -12.49 -8.11
C ILE A 50 5.49 -13.70 -7.99
N ARG A 51 4.49 -13.61 -7.11
CA ARG A 51 3.53 -14.69 -6.91
C ARG A 51 2.80 -15.05 -8.20
N ASP A 52 2.82 -16.33 -8.53
CA ASP A 52 2.04 -16.89 -9.63
C ASP A 52 0.75 -17.50 -9.06
N TYR A 53 -0.38 -16.84 -9.30
CA TYR A 53 -1.66 -17.27 -8.76
C TYR A 53 -2.20 -18.57 -9.38
N LYS A 54 -1.61 -19.06 -10.45
CA LYS A 54 -1.94 -20.36 -11.02
C LYS A 54 -1.31 -21.49 -10.21
N ARG A 55 -0.06 -21.29 -9.74
CA ARG A 55 0.66 -22.26 -8.90
C ARG A 55 0.30 -22.11 -7.42
N ASN A 56 0.16 -20.85 -6.98
CA ASN A 56 -0.17 -20.49 -5.59
C ASN A 56 -1.46 -19.68 -5.58
N PRO A 57 -2.63 -20.34 -5.69
CA PRO A 57 -3.91 -19.63 -5.66
C PRO A 57 -4.10 -18.94 -4.31
N ARG A 58 -4.97 -17.94 -4.30
CA ARG A 58 -5.30 -17.26 -3.06
C ARG A 58 -5.92 -18.23 -2.06
N THR A 59 -5.51 -18.10 -0.80
CA THR A 59 -6.19 -18.80 0.29
C THR A 59 -7.62 -18.27 0.45
N PRO A 60 -8.55 -19.00 1.09
CA PRO A 60 -9.90 -18.50 1.33
C PRO A 60 -9.92 -17.12 2.03
N ALA A 61 -9.03 -16.90 3.01
CA ALA A 61 -8.92 -15.63 3.70
C ALA A 61 -8.45 -14.50 2.77
N GLU A 62 -7.44 -14.75 1.94
CA GLU A 62 -6.97 -13.80 0.95
C GLU A 62 -8.05 -13.48 -0.09
N GLN A 63 -8.83 -14.47 -0.51
CA GLN A 63 -9.91 -14.27 -1.46
C GLN A 63 -11.00 -13.36 -0.90
N VAL A 64 -11.36 -13.51 0.36
CA VAL A 64 -12.32 -12.64 1.05
C VAL A 64 -11.81 -11.21 1.08
N GLN A 65 -10.53 -10.99 1.42
CA GLN A 65 -9.93 -9.66 1.43
C GLN A 65 -9.87 -9.04 0.03
N TYR A 66 -9.53 -9.83 -0.97
CA TYR A 66 -9.50 -9.37 -2.36
C TYR A 66 -10.89 -8.92 -2.84
N GLU A 67 -11.92 -9.70 -2.56
CA GLU A 67 -13.30 -9.37 -2.94
C GLU A 67 -13.77 -8.09 -2.23
N LYS A 68 -13.48 -7.97 -0.94
CA LYS A 68 -13.78 -6.78 -0.15
C LYS A 68 -13.12 -5.54 -0.72
N TRP A 69 -11.84 -5.63 -1.04
CA TRP A 69 -11.09 -4.54 -1.66
C TRP A 69 -11.64 -4.16 -3.03
N THR A 70 -11.95 -5.14 -3.88
CA THR A 70 -12.50 -4.92 -5.21
C THR A 70 -13.87 -4.22 -5.14
N ALA A 71 -14.74 -4.66 -4.24
CA ALA A 71 -16.03 -4.03 -4.01
C ALA A 71 -15.87 -2.59 -3.54
N ALA A 72 -14.95 -2.33 -2.62
CA ALA A 72 -14.65 -0.99 -2.13
C ALA A 72 -14.14 -0.08 -3.24
N CYS A 73 -13.28 -0.57 -4.13
CA CYS A 73 -12.78 0.20 -5.27
C CYS A 73 -13.89 0.57 -6.25
N LYS A 74 -14.79 -0.34 -6.56
CA LYS A 74 -15.94 -0.09 -7.43
C LYS A 74 -16.87 0.96 -6.84
N GLU A 75 -17.22 0.82 -5.57
CA GLU A 75 -18.10 1.77 -4.89
C GLU A 75 -17.45 3.14 -4.75
N ALA A 76 -16.16 3.21 -4.44
CA ALA A 76 -15.41 4.47 -4.38
C ALA A 76 -15.44 5.19 -5.74
N SER A 77 -15.29 4.46 -6.85
CA SER A 77 -15.39 5.03 -8.18
C SER A 77 -16.77 5.60 -8.48
N ARG A 78 -17.83 4.93 -8.04
CA ARG A 78 -19.20 5.44 -8.18
C ARG A 78 -19.41 6.72 -7.38
N ILE A 79 -18.94 6.75 -6.14
CA ILE A 79 -19.06 7.94 -5.27
C ILE A 79 -18.31 9.12 -5.88
N MET A 80 -17.10 8.91 -6.38
CA MET A 80 -16.28 9.98 -6.95
C MET A 80 -16.87 10.56 -8.23
N LYS A 81 -17.51 9.73 -9.04
CA LYS A 81 -18.06 10.14 -10.34
C LYS A 81 -19.46 10.76 -10.26
N ASP A 82 -20.17 10.50 -9.19
CA ASP A 82 -21.56 10.92 -9.02
C ASP A 82 -21.75 11.82 -7.79
N PRO A 83 -21.74 13.17 -7.98
CA PRO A 83 -21.96 14.10 -6.86
C PRO A 83 -23.34 13.97 -6.21
N THR A 84 -24.29 13.29 -6.85
CA THR A 84 -25.62 13.04 -6.28
C THR A 84 -25.69 11.76 -5.45
N HIS A 85 -24.59 11.00 -5.39
CA HIS A 85 -24.53 9.79 -4.59
C HIS A 85 -24.80 10.09 -3.11
N PRO A 86 -25.61 9.28 -2.41
CA PRO A 86 -26.00 9.56 -1.02
C PRO A 86 -24.82 9.78 -0.06
N ARG A 87 -23.70 9.14 -0.31
CA ARG A 87 -22.50 9.21 0.53
C ARG A 87 -21.47 10.24 0.09
N TYR A 88 -21.70 10.92 -1.03
CA TYR A 88 -20.73 11.86 -1.58
C TYR A 88 -20.39 13.00 -0.62
N ASN A 89 -21.41 13.68 -0.11
CA ASN A 89 -21.25 14.80 0.84
C ASN A 89 -20.67 14.34 2.18
N GLU A 90 -21.06 13.16 2.65
CA GLU A 90 -20.50 12.55 3.85
C GLU A 90 -19.00 12.33 3.70
N MET A 91 -18.57 11.75 2.59
CA MET A 91 -17.16 11.47 2.32
C MET A 91 -16.32 12.74 2.19
N ILE A 92 -16.85 13.77 1.53
CA ILE A 92 -16.18 15.07 1.44
C ILE A 92 -16.01 15.69 2.82
N SER A 93 -17.04 15.69 3.64
CA SER A 93 -16.98 16.25 5.00
C SER A 93 -15.96 15.52 5.87
N ARG A 94 -15.97 14.20 5.84
CA ARG A 94 -15.02 13.37 6.60
C ARG A 94 -13.59 13.58 6.14
N HIS A 95 -13.37 13.63 4.83
CA HIS A 95 -12.04 13.87 4.25
C HIS A 95 -11.52 15.26 4.63
N SER A 96 -12.36 16.28 4.52
CA SER A 96 -12.01 17.64 4.92
C SER A 96 -11.65 17.72 6.41
N ALA A 97 -12.44 17.09 7.28
CA ALA A 97 -12.19 17.06 8.71
C ALA A 97 -10.84 16.43 9.05
N GLN A 98 -10.50 15.31 8.42
CA GLN A 98 -9.22 14.66 8.68
C GLN A 98 -8.02 15.45 8.14
N LEU A 99 -8.19 16.20 7.06
CA LEU A 99 -7.15 17.09 6.54
C LEU A 99 -6.90 18.28 7.48
N HIS A 100 -7.90 18.70 8.25
CA HIS A 100 -7.80 19.76 9.24
C HIS A 100 -7.38 19.29 10.63
N GLY A 101 -6.82 18.09 10.73
CA GLY A 101 -6.23 17.58 11.96
C GLY A 101 -7.13 16.72 12.85
N LYS A 102 -8.36 16.42 12.42
CA LYS A 102 -9.26 15.51 13.14
C LYS A 102 -9.17 14.12 12.51
N PRO A 103 -8.54 13.12 13.16
CA PRO A 103 -8.44 11.79 12.56
C PRO A 103 -9.82 11.17 12.39
N ASP A 104 -10.01 10.48 11.27
CA ASP A 104 -11.25 9.76 11.02
C ASP A 104 -11.35 8.57 11.98
N PRO A 105 -12.49 8.39 12.68
CA PRO A 105 -12.63 7.33 13.67
C PRO A 105 -12.59 5.91 13.08
N VAL A 106 -12.90 5.75 11.81
CA VAL A 106 -12.88 4.45 11.15
C VAL A 106 -11.48 4.08 10.68
N ILE A 107 -10.76 5.03 10.06
CA ILE A 107 -9.44 4.80 9.50
C ILE A 107 -8.34 5.02 10.52
N GLY A 108 -8.46 6.05 11.36
CA GLY A 108 -7.49 6.38 12.38
C GLY A 108 -6.19 7.00 11.88
N LYS A 109 -6.05 7.22 10.57
CA LYS A 109 -4.86 7.83 9.97
C LYS A 109 -5.24 8.85 8.90
N ARG A 110 -4.29 9.72 8.57
CA ARG A 110 -4.50 10.78 7.58
C ARG A 110 -4.22 10.24 6.18
N ILE A 111 -5.19 10.40 5.27
CA ILE A 111 -5.05 10.05 3.86
C ILE A 111 -5.39 11.28 3.02
N CYS A 112 -4.41 11.81 2.30
CA CYS A 112 -4.56 13.07 1.57
C CYS A 112 -5.38 12.94 0.29
N MET A 113 -5.26 11.83 -0.42
CA MET A 113 -6.00 11.60 -1.67
C MET A 113 -7.43 11.15 -1.38
N PHE A 114 -8.40 11.88 -1.93
CA PHE A 114 -9.81 11.62 -1.70
C PHE A 114 -10.25 10.20 -2.11
N GLY A 115 -9.82 9.74 -3.28
CA GLY A 115 -10.14 8.38 -3.73
C GLY A 115 -9.61 7.30 -2.80
N ASN A 116 -8.39 7.45 -2.33
CA ASN A 116 -7.79 6.51 -1.39
C ASN A 116 -8.49 6.55 -0.03
N PHE A 117 -8.91 7.74 0.40
CA PHE A 117 -9.69 7.92 1.62
C PHE A 117 -11.01 7.15 1.56
N ILE A 118 -11.77 7.30 0.48
CA ILE A 118 -13.05 6.61 0.30
C ILE A 118 -12.85 5.09 0.32
N ARG A 119 -11.87 4.59 -0.40
CA ARG A 119 -11.56 3.15 -0.42
C ARG A 119 -11.23 2.62 0.98
N ALA A 120 -10.41 3.35 1.72
CA ALA A 120 -10.04 2.96 3.08
C ALA A 120 -11.26 2.94 4.01
N VAL A 121 -12.14 3.92 3.92
CA VAL A 121 -13.38 3.96 4.72
C VAL A 121 -14.24 2.75 4.39
N LEU A 122 -14.46 2.46 3.12
CA LEU A 122 -15.33 1.35 2.70
C LEU A 122 -14.75 -0.02 3.08
N VAL A 123 -13.44 -0.17 3.06
CA VAL A 123 -12.77 -1.42 3.47
C VAL A 123 -12.87 -1.65 4.98
N HIS A 124 -12.78 -0.58 5.78
CA HIS A 124 -12.75 -0.68 7.25
C HIS A 124 -14.13 -0.53 7.93
N GLU A 125 -15.17 -0.25 7.15
CA GLU A 125 -16.54 -0.24 7.67
C GLU A 125 -17.04 -1.62 8.05
#